data_b75bd4412631373905eb9e3edd434889
#
_entry.id   b75bd4412631373905eb9e3edd434889
#
_cell.length_a   1.000
_cell.length_b   1.000
_cell.length_c   1.000
_cell.angle_alpha   90.00
_cell.angle_beta   90.00
_cell.angle_gamma   90.00
#
_symmetry.space_group_name_H-M   'P 1'
#
loop_
_entity.id
_entity.type
_entity.pdbx_description
1 polymer ?
#
loop_
_entity_poly.entity_id
_entity_poly.type
_entity_poly.pdbx_seq_one_letter_code
_entity_poly.pdbx_strand_id
1 'polypeptide(L)'
;MLDMTDGLRKENMINKMNKIILILSLLVSSFITAQDCVVQKQPNWGSDSSSCRTNVSLYTEFLKQKNWKDASNSWWKAQKVCPLYKTNLYKNGAYIYRKIATERAKAKDPDLSIYVDSLFTVYDLWIENYGNCDEIKLKSAGDIMKLIPSLKYEKSYALFHEVYAVNSTSMSYSDIKLFFYSAIYMFNNKKIDCDVFLTDFEQMSDLCDINIKAGLKVEKFTAVLSFLDQSIAPCASCDKLEEIYSKKVAASPEDMALTRKVFGMLSAKKCTDSDFYLSLLDKVLNDPNNPPTDKDLINAALADYKRGDYTKAKDRFQRALIISIDDNNKQKCYNMLYDIALKRKKYKEAYSIASSMLDNCIANEKKSRAIAASASDCGTSALERSLVYCLALEYAEKSCGKIGAATVNSWTGSLLPKKDLIMLDIVNGSEHQVKCWNASVKLRTRD
;
A
#
# COMPACT_ATOMS: atom_id res chain seq x y z
N MET A 1 -23.70 -37.11 20.07
CA MET A 1 -22.90 -36.27 19.14
C MET A 1 -22.67 -34.83 19.66
N LEU A 2 -22.82 -34.62 20.95
CA LEU A 2 -22.70 -33.27 21.59
C LEU A 2 -21.48 -33.11 22.51
N ASP A 3 -20.59 -34.12 22.60
CA ASP A 3 -19.49 -34.14 23.57
C ASP A 3 -18.08 -33.97 22.96
N MET A 4 -17.96 -33.92 21.64
CA MET A 4 -16.66 -33.75 20.96
C MET A 4 -16.30 -32.29 20.68
N THR A 5 -17.28 -31.39 20.66
CA THR A 5 -17.04 -29.95 20.34
C THR A 5 -16.62 -29.13 21.57
N ASP A 6 -16.98 -29.58 22.77
CA ASP A 6 -16.61 -28.91 24.04
C ASP A 6 -15.15 -29.22 24.47
N GLY A 7 -14.63 -30.41 24.12
CA GLY A 7 -13.25 -30.79 24.34
C GLY A 7 -12.26 -29.95 23.53
N LEU A 8 -12.51 -29.76 22.24
CA LEU A 8 -11.70 -28.93 21.33
C LEU A 8 -11.73 -27.45 21.68
N ARG A 9 -12.85 -26.95 22.22
CA ARG A 9 -12.97 -25.57 22.66
C ARG A 9 -12.19 -25.29 23.94
N LYS A 10 -12.17 -26.26 24.88
CA LYS A 10 -11.35 -26.20 26.12
C LYS A 10 -9.86 -26.31 25.82
N GLU A 11 -9.42 -27.21 24.94
CA GLU A 11 -8.00 -27.32 24.54
C GLU A 11 -7.49 -26.05 23.85
N ASN A 12 -8.25 -25.45 22.94
CA ASN A 12 -7.89 -24.20 22.32
C ASN A 12 -7.85 -23.02 23.30
N MET A 13 -8.70 -23.02 24.32
CA MET A 13 -8.72 -21.98 25.37
C MET A 13 -7.54 -22.15 26.31
N ILE A 14 -7.17 -23.37 26.67
CA ILE A 14 -5.99 -23.69 27.50
C ILE A 14 -4.69 -23.39 26.77
N ASN A 15 -4.59 -23.70 25.47
CA ASN A 15 -3.42 -23.35 24.64
C ASN A 15 -3.30 -21.83 24.44
N LYS A 16 -4.39 -21.11 24.33
CA LYS A 16 -4.40 -19.64 24.28
C LYS A 16 -4.01 -19.01 25.62
N MET A 17 -4.49 -19.56 26.73
CA MET A 17 -4.09 -19.15 28.09
C MET A 17 -2.62 -19.46 28.36
N ASN A 18 -2.11 -20.63 27.98
CA ASN A 18 -0.70 -20.99 28.15
C ASN A 18 0.23 -20.12 27.29
N LYS A 19 -0.17 -19.74 26.06
CA LYS A 19 0.57 -18.73 25.26
C LYS A 19 0.56 -17.35 25.91
N ILE A 20 -0.55 -16.92 26.49
CA ILE A 20 -0.66 -15.64 27.21
C ILE A 20 0.18 -15.67 28.50
N ILE A 21 0.19 -16.78 29.22
CA ILE A 21 1.01 -16.96 30.43
C ILE A 21 2.50 -17.02 30.08
N LEU A 22 2.88 -17.65 28.95
CA LEU A 22 4.27 -17.66 28.47
C LEU A 22 4.74 -16.26 28.03
N ILE A 23 3.87 -15.48 27.39
CA ILE A 23 4.16 -14.09 27.02
C ILE A 23 4.22 -13.20 28.26
N LEU A 24 3.33 -13.39 29.26
CA LEU A 24 3.41 -12.69 30.54
C LEU A 24 4.64 -13.11 31.37
N SER A 25 5.07 -14.36 31.33
CA SER A 25 6.28 -14.82 32.05
C SER A 25 7.56 -14.31 31.41
N LEU A 26 7.58 -14.13 30.07
CA LEU A 26 8.66 -13.43 29.36
C LEU A 26 8.66 -11.92 29.63
N LEU A 27 7.49 -11.31 29.89
CA LEU A 27 7.36 -9.92 30.31
C LEU A 27 7.71 -9.69 31.78
N VAL A 28 7.56 -10.71 32.66
CA VAL A 28 7.89 -10.60 34.09
C VAL A 28 9.38 -10.88 34.36
N SER A 29 10.09 -11.58 33.47
CA SER A 29 11.55 -11.76 33.61
C SER A 29 12.37 -10.57 33.09
N SER A 30 11.75 -9.57 32.49
CA SER A 30 12.37 -8.29 32.10
C SER A 30 11.97 -7.11 32.98
N PHE A 31 11.59 -7.30 34.24
CA PHE A 31 11.89 -6.33 35.28
C PHE A 31 13.41 -6.32 35.56
N ILE A 32 14.21 -6.18 34.49
CA ILE A 32 15.45 -5.45 34.58
C ILE A 32 14.99 -4.05 34.98
N THR A 33 15.18 -3.74 36.26
CA THR A 33 15.08 -2.39 36.80
C THR A 33 15.47 -1.41 35.69
N ALA A 34 14.54 -0.54 35.29
CA ALA A 34 14.89 0.64 34.54
C ALA A 34 16.05 1.24 35.32
N GLN A 35 17.28 0.98 34.85
CA GLN A 35 18.48 1.45 35.50
C GLN A 35 18.33 2.96 35.35
N ASP A 36 18.05 3.63 36.49
CA ASP A 36 17.88 5.06 36.52
C ASP A 36 19.04 5.69 35.75
N CYS A 37 18.76 6.14 34.52
CA CYS A 37 19.75 6.74 33.63
C CYS A 37 20.20 8.13 34.14
N VAL A 38 20.07 8.38 35.42
CA VAL A 38 20.38 9.65 36.08
C VAL A 38 21.66 9.48 36.90
N VAL A 39 22.79 9.36 36.19
CA VAL A 39 24.08 9.46 36.86
C VAL A 39 24.77 10.73 36.37
N GLN A 40 24.54 11.85 37.03
CA GLN A 40 25.36 13.06 36.85
C GLN A 40 26.55 13.05 37.84
N LYS A 41 27.59 12.31 37.49
CA LYS A 41 28.86 12.42 38.22
C LYS A 41 29.52 13.71 37.81
N GLN A 42 30.09 14.42 38.80
CA GLN A 42 30.83 15.67 38.53
C GLN A 42 32.13 15.41 37.79
N PRO A 43 32.44 16.19 36.74
CA PRO A 43 33.69 16.04 36.00
C PRO A 43 34.91 16.24 36.95
N ASN A 44 35.86 15.33 36.84
CA ASN A 44 37.13 15.43 37.61
C ASN A 44 38.30 14.81 36.85
N TRP A 45 39.51 15.14 37.31
CA TRP A 45 40.75 14.69 36.70
C TRP A 45 41.21 13.29 37.16
N GLY A 46 40.46 12.64 38.00
CA GLY A 46 40.83 11.34 38.61
C GLY A 46 41.86 11.50 39.73
N SER A 47 42.38 10.37 40.21
CA SER A 47 43.40 10.33 41.30
C SER A 47 44.79 10.79 40.82
N ASP A 48 45.11 10.58 39.56
CA ASP A 48 46.35 11.02 38.93
C ASP A 48 46.06 12.02 37.83
N SER A 49 45.97 13.29 38.23
CA SER A 49 45.65 14.37 37.30
C SER A 49 46.78 14.66 36.29
N SER A 50 48.02 14.33 36.60
CA SER A 50 49.15 14.50 35.68
C SER A 50 49.06 13.50 34.53
N SER A 51 48.94 12.21 34.84
CA SER A 51 48.75 11.15 33.84
C SER A 51 47.46 11.36 33.00
N CYS A 52 46.40 11.85 33.66
CA CYS A 52 45.18 12.21 32.94
C CYS A 52 45.43 13.28 31.86
N ARG A 53 46.02 14.41 32.26
CA ARG A 53 46.32 15.53 31.33
C ARG A 53 47.19 15.07 30.17
N THR A 54 48.25 14.29 30.48
CA THR A 54 49.18 13.76 29.47
C THR A 54 48.44 12.88 28.46
N ASN A 55 47.65 11.92 28.91
CA ASN A 55 46.95 10.98 28.02
C ASN A 55 45.84 11.69 27.24
N VAL A 56 45.09 12.64 27.86
CA VAL A 56 44.12 13.47 27.18
C VAL A 56 44.76 14.32 26.08
N SER A 57 45.90 14.93 26.35
CA SER A 57 46.66 15.71 25.36
C SER A 57 47.12 14.84 24.21
N LEU A 58 47.69 13.66 24.50
CA LEU A 58 48.18 12.71 23.49
C LEU A 58 47.07 12.21 22.58
N TYR A 59 45.95 11.69 23.11
CA TYR A 59 44.90 11.21 22.23
C TYR A 59 44.30 12.35 21.40
N THR A 60 44.19 13.55 21.93
CA THR A 60 43.67 14.70 21.22
C THR A 60 44.59 15.11 20.06
N GLU A 61 45.89 15.05 20.27
CA GLU A 61 46.89 15.36 19.23
C GLU A 61 46.86 14.27 18.12
N PHE A 62 46.88 12.99 18.47
CA PHE A 62 46.77 11.91 17.52
C PHE A 62 45.45 11.94 16.75
N LEU A 63 44.36 12.38 17.39
CA LEU A 63 43.06 12.58 16.76
C LEU A 63 43.11 13.67 15.67
N LYS A 64 43.80 14.82 15.94
CA LYS A 64 44.01 15.87 14.94
C LYS A 64 44.82 15.35 13.75
N GLN A 65 45.84 14.52 14.02
CA GLN A 65 46.68 13.89 13.01
C GLN A 65 46.01 12.74 12.27
N LYS A 66 44.78 12.37 12.65
CA LYS A 66 44.06 11.18 12.14
C LYS A 66 44.80 9.85 12.35
N ASN A 67 45.70 9.83 13.34
CA ASN A 67 46.37 8.59 13.74
C ASN A 67 45.49 7.82 14.74
N TRP A 68 44.53 7.10 14.21
CA TRP A 68 43.46 6.44 15.00
C TRP A 68 44.01 5.38 15.96
N LYS A 69 45.07 4.67 15.60
CA LYS A 69 45.68 3.63 16.40
C LYS A 69 46.29 4.22 17.69
N ASP A 70 47.11 5.23 17.58
CA ASP A 70 47.75 5.84 18.74
C ASP A 70 46.74 6.68 19.54
N ALA A 71 45.76 7.28 18.84
CA ALA A 71 44.63 7.94 19.49
C ALA A 71 43.86 6.97 20.37
N SER A 72 43.52 5.76 19.90
CA SER A 72 42.80 4.78 20.67
C SER A 72 43.60 4.28 21.88
N ASN A 73 44.89 4.03 21.71
CA ASN A 73 45.77 3.59 22.81
C ASN A 73 45.86 4.64 23.93
N SER A 74 46.05 5.91 23.56
CA SER A 74 46.11 7.01 24.51
C SER A 74 44.76 7.31 25.15
N TRP A 75 43.67 7.14 24.39
CA TRP A 75 42.33 7.30 24.88
C TRP A 75 41.98 6.23 25.98
N TRP A 76 42.34 4.97 25.80
CA TRP A 76 42.18 3.95 26.83
C TRP A 76 42.92 4.23 28.10
N LYS A 77 44.15 4.77 28.00
CA LYS A 77 44.92 5.20 29.16
C LYS A 77 44.25 6.36 29.90
N ALA A 78 43.75 7.36 29.16
CA ALA A 78 42.99 8.47 29.76
C ALA A 78 41.71 7.97 30.42
N GLN A 79 40.93 7.07 29.76
CA GLN A 79 39.68 6.51 30.30
C GLN A 79 39.93 5.75 31.61
N LYS A 80 41.01 4.97 31.73
CA LYS A 80 41.34 4.25 32.95
C LYS A 80 41.74 5.15 34.12
N VAL A 81 42.46 6.24 33.83
CA VAL A 81 42.97 7.14 34.85
C VAL A 81 41.92 8.17 35.30
N CYS A 82 41.15 8.70 34.36
CA CYS A 82 40.19 9.78 34.61
C CYS A 82 38.86 9.60 33.84
N PRO A 83 38.07 8.54 34.16
CA PRO A 83 36.82 8.25 33.44
C PRO A 83 35.79 9.38 33.52
N LEU A 84 35.90 10.24 34.54
CA LEU A 84 35.02 11.38 34.75
C LEU A 84 35.63 12.73 34.28
N TYR A 85 36.65 12.69 33.43
CA TYR A 85 37.30 13.94 32.94
C TYR A 85 36.29 14.92 32.33
N LYS A 86 35.59 14.50 31.29
CA LYS A 86 34.50 15.24 30.63
C LYS A 86 33.74 14.28 29.70
N THR A 87 32.47 14.56 29.39
CA THR A 87 31.70 13.81 28.39
C THR A 87 32.38 13.70 27.03
N ASN A 88 33.21 14.73 26.68
CA ASN A 88 34.02 14.74 25.45
C ASN A 88 35.01 13.56 25.38
N LEU A 89 35.44 13.00 26.51
CA LEU A 89 36.27 11.79 26.52
C LEU A 89 35.56 10.69 25.72
N TYR A 90 34.29 10.38 26.04
CA TYR A 90 33.53 9.35 25.40
C TYR A 90 33.07 9.69 23.97
N LYS A 91 32.72 10.98 23.72
CA LYS A 91 32.46 11.46 22.36
C LYS A 91 33.64 11.22 21.43
N ASN A 92 34.84 11.53 21.89
CA ASN A 92 36.07 11.32 21.14
C ASN A 92 36.42 9.83 21.02
N GLY A 93 36.22 9.02 22.05
CA GLY A 93 36.40 7.58 22.00
C GLY A 93 35.52 6.94 20.96
N ALA A 94 34.20 7.25 20.99
CA ALA A 94 33.25 6.78 19.98
C ALA A 94 33.64 7.24 18.56
N TYR A 95 34.11 8.49 18.41
CA TYR A 95 34.58 8.99 17.12
C TYR A 95 35.81 8.24 16.59
N ILE A 96 36.80 7.97 17.45
CA ILE A 96 38.02 7.23 17.10
C ILE A 96 37.64 5.81 16.62
N TYR A 97 36.88 5.06 17.41
CA TYR A 97 36.47 3.68 17.05
C TYR A 97 35.57 3.61 15.84
N ARG A 98 34.69 4.61 15.64
CA ARG A 98 33.89 4.71 14.42
C ARG A 98 34.78 4.91 13.18
N LYS A 99 35.82 5.72 13.27
CA LYS A 99 36.81 5.92 12.18
C LYS A 99 37.58 4.63 11.88
N ILE A 100 38.08 3.96 12.92
CA ILE A 100 38.78 2.68 12.76
C ILE A 100 37.81 1.66 12.10
N ALA A 101 36.61 1.50 12.62
CA ALA A 101 35.62 0.57 12.07
C ALA A 101 35.27 0.89 10.61
N THR A 102 35.15 2.19 10.25
CA THR A 102 34.87 2.59 8.86
C THR A 102 36.02 2.22 7.92
N GLU A 103 37.28 2.42 8.33
CA GLU A 103 38.45 2.06 7.53
C GLU A 103 38.57 0.54 7.38
N ARG A 104 38.35 -0.22 8.47
CA ARG A 104 38.37 -1.67 8.48
C ARG A 104 37.25 -2.28 7.63
N ALA A 105 36.05 -1.70 7.69
CA ALA A 105 34.93 -2.11 6.84
C ALA A 105 35.25 -1.93 5.35
N LYS A 106 35.86 -0.80 4.97
CA LYS A 106 36.29 -0.56 3.59
C LYS A 106 37.37 -1.54 3.13
N ALA A 107 38.28 -1.91 4.04
CA ALA A 107 39.32 -2.90 3.79
C ALA A 107 38.83 -4.33 3.82
N LYS A 108 37.56 -4.58 4.13
CA LYS A 108 36.98 -5.93 4.35
C LYS A 108 37.77 -6.74 5.38
N ASP A 109 38.25 -6.06 6.42
CA ASP A 109 39.09 -6.66 7.47
C ASP A 109 38.28 -7.72 8.26
N PRO A 110 38.77 -8.94 8.41
CA PRO A 110 38.08 -10.00 9.16
C PRO A 110 37.90 -9.64 10.65
N ASP A 111 38.77 -8.80 11.20
CA ASP A 111 38.75 -8.36 12.61
C ASP A 111 37.84 -7.14 12.86
N LEU A 112 37.07 -6.71 11.86
CA LEU A 112 36.16 -5.57 11.97
C LEU A 112 35.25 -5.63 13.22
N SER A 113 34.77 -6.84 13.57
CA SER A 113 33.89 -7.02 14.74
C SER A 113 34.54 -6.60 16.04
N ILE A 114 35.85 -6.79 16.21
CA ILE A 114 36.61 -6.42 17.43
C ILE A 114 36.59 -4.91 17.65
N TYR A 115 36.78 -4.13 16.57
CA TYR A 115 36.76 -2.67 16.66
C TYR A 115 35.36 -2.11 16.90
N VAL A 116 34.35 -2.80 16.40
CA VAL A 116 32.95 -2.46 16.67
C VAL A 116 32.57 -2.83 18.11
N ASP A 117 33.06 -3.95 18.64
CA ASP A 117 32.87 -4.30 20.06
C ASP A 117 33.55 -3.28 20.98
N SER A 118 34.72 -2.77 20.58
CA SER A 118 35.37 -1.67 21.29
C SER A 118 34.55 -0.38 21.26
N LEU A 119 33.90 -0.07 20.15
CA LEU A 119 32.97 1.06 20.05
C LEU A 119 31.79 0.90 21.02
N PHE A 120 31.24 -0.29 21.14
CA PHE A 120 30.15 -0.56 22.11
C PHE A 120 30.63 -0.40 23.54
N THR A 121 31.83 -0.90 23.86
CA THR A 121 32.42 -0.71 25.18
C THR A 121 32.54 0.80 25.52
N VAL A 122 32.90 1.64 24.56
CA VAL A 122 32.92 3.09 24.78
C VAL A 122 31.52 3.62 25.11
N TYR A 123 30.47 3.17 24.42
CA TYR A 123 29.10 3.60 24.72
C TYR A 123 28.62 3.10 26.09
N ASP A 124 28.91 1.85 26.44
CA ASP A 124 28.55 1.28 27.73
C ASP A 124 29.23 2.04 28.88
N LEU A 125 30.53 2.33 28.76
CA LEU A 125 31.29 3.15 29.72
C LEU A 125 30.77 4.61 29.77
N TRP A 126 30.29 5.15 28.65
CA TRP A 126 29.70 6.48 28.65
C TRP A 126 28.41 6.51 29.46
N ILE A 127 27.53 5.53 29.28
CA ILE A 127 26.28 5.39 30.04
C ILE A 127 26.61 5.21 31.54
N GLU A 128 27.53 4.33 31.88
CA GLU A 128 27.94 4.06 33.26
C GLU A 128 28.43 5.33 33.99
N ASN A 129 29.18 6.18 33.30
CA ASN A 129 29.82 7.33 33.92
C ASN A 129 29.00 8.63 33.88
N TYR A 130 28.14 8.82 32.88
CA TYR A 130 27.42 10.07 32.65
C TYR A 130 25.90 9.96 32.47
N GLY A 131 25.36 8.74 32.41
CA GLY A 131 23.94 8.56 32.10
C GLY A 131 23.59 8.94 30.67
N ASN A 132 22.41 9.56 30.48
CA ASN A 132 21.84 9.91 29.16
C ASN A 132 21.70 8.70 28.22
N CYS A 133 21.16 7.62 28.79
CA CYS A 133 21.13 6.31 28.16
C CYS A 133 20.44 6.30 26.82
N ASP A 134 19.29 6.98 26.66
CA ASP A 134 18.49 6.93 25.42
C ASP A 134 19.28 7.51 24.25
N GLU A 135 19.87 8.70 24.43
CA GLU A 135 20.68 9.33 23.38
C GLU A 135 21.88 8.46 22.98
N ILE A 136 22.53 7.84 23.98
CA ILE A 136 23.72 7.04 23.72
C ILE A 136 23.34 5.69 23.10
N LYS A 137 22.24 5.05 23.54
CA LYS A 137 21.70 3.84 22.93
C LYS A 137 21.31 4.08 21.46
N LEU A 138 20.64 5.21 21.15
CA LEU A 138 20.31 5.58 19.77
C LEU A 138 21.56 5.77 18.90
N LYS A 139 22.62 6.40 19.46
CA LYS A 139 23.91 6.54 18.76
C LYS A 139 24.55 5.18 18.51
N SER A 140 24.57 4.31 19.52
CA SER A 140 25.12 2.96 19.41
C SER A 140 24.38 2.15 18.33
N ALA A 141 23.05 2.09 18.41
CA ALA A 141 22.21 1.40 17.45
C ALA A 141 22.41 1.94 16.02
N GLY A 142 22.42 3.27 15.88
CA GLY A 142 22.63 3.94 14.59
C GLY A 142 24.01 3.67 13.97
N ASP A 143 25.06 3.58 14.79
CA ASP A 143 26.39 3.24 14.29
C ASP A 143 26.51 1.79 13.83
N ILE A 144 25.82 0.84 14.50
CA ILE A 144 25.69 -0.54 14.02
C ILE A 144 25.12 -0.56 12.60
N MET A 145 23.98 0.10 12.41
CA MET A 145 23.28 0.07 11.13
C MET A 145 24.06 0.76 10.00
N LYS A 146 24.96 1.68 10.34
CA LYS A 146 25.81 2.36 9.36
C LYS A 146 27.10 1.61 9.02
N LEU A 147 27.65 0.86 9.98
CA LEU A 147 28.97 0.24 9.85
C LEU A 147 28.91 -1.25 9.50
N ILE A 148 28.05 -2.00 10.20
CA ILE A 148 28.03 -3.48 10.13
C ILE A 148 26.60 -4.03 10.26
N PRO A 149 25.61 -3.54 9.51
CA PRO A 149 24.23 -3.97 9.69
C PRO A 149 24.07 -5.49 9.60
N SER A 150 24.73 -6.15 8.63
CA SER A 150 24.63 -7.59 8.42
C SER A 150 25.13 -8.46 9.58
N LEU A 151 25.98 -7.92 10.44
CA LEU A 151 26.58 -8.70 11.55
C LEU A 151 25.87 -8.49 12.88
N LYS A 152 25.34 -7.30 13.15
CA LYS A 152 24.83 -6.92 14.49
C LYS A 152 23.46 -6.22 14.46
N TYR A 153 22.65 -6.42 13.42
CA TYR A 153 21.31 -5.82 13.32
C TYR A 153 20.40 -6.21 14.50
N GLU A 154 20.55 -7.42 15.06
CA GLU A 154 19.76 -7.87 16.21
C GLU A 154 20.02 -6.98 17.45
N LYS A 155 21.30 -6.65 17.74
CA LYS A 155 21.65 -5.73 18.83
C LYS A 155 21.11 -4.32 18.57
N SER A 156 21.20 -3.84 17.32
CA SER A 156 20.65 -2.54 16.95
C SER A 156 19.14 -2.50 17.14
N TYR A 157 18.45 -3.53 16.67
CA TYR A 157 17.00 -3.66 16.80
C TYR A 157 16.57 -3.65 18.28
N ALA A 158 17.26 -4.41 19.14
CA ALA A 158 16.98 -4.44 20.58
C ALA A 158 17.17 -3.06 21.22
N LEU A 159 18.27 -2.35 20.93
CA LEU A 159 18.53 -1.03 21.48
C LEU A 159 17.48 0.01 21.04
N PHE A 160 17.02 -0.03 19.78
CA PHE A 160 15.94 0.86 19.32
C PHE A 160 14.63 0.56 20.04
N HIS A 161 14.28 -0.72 20.23
CA HIS A 161 13.09 -1.11 20.98
C HIS A 161 13.15 -0.67 22.44
N GLU A 162 14.29 -0.82 23.11
CA GLU A 162 14.46 -0.35 24.48
C GLU A 162 14.18 1.16 24.61
N VAL A 163 14.75 1.97 23.69
CA VAL A 163 14.50 3.42 23.74
C VAL A 163 13.06 3.75 23.36
N TYR A 164 12.49 3.07 22.35
CA TYR A 164 11.11 3.29 21.98
C TYR A 164 10.14 3.03 23.15
N ALA A 165 10.37 1.95 23.90
CA ALA A 165 9.52 1.58 25.04
C ALA A 165 9.53 2.59 26.18
N VAL A 166 10.67 3.27 26.40
CA VAL A 166 10.87 4.21 27.52
C VAL A 166 10.61 5.65 27.11
N ASN A 167 11.09 6.05 25.94
CA ASN A 167 11.10 7.46 25.49
C ASN A 167 11.07 7.56 23.96
N SER A 168 9.96 7.15 23.35
CA SER A 168 9.77 7.19 21.89
C SER A 168 9.94 8.59 21.29
N THR A 169 9.60 9.65 22.05
CA THR A 169 9.69 11.05 21.60
C THR A 169 11.11 11.55 21.42
N SER A 170 12.13 10.85 21.96
CA SER A 170 13.55 11.18 21.78
C SER A 170 14.07 10.77 20.40
N MET A 171 13.35 9.96 19.65
CA MET A 171 13.78 9.42 18.36
C MET A 171 13.66 10.46 17.25
N SER A 172 14.78 10.75 16.61
CA SER A 172 14.80 11.61 15.42
C SER A 172 14.30 10.84 14.16
N TYR A 173 14.01 11.57 13.08
CA TYR A 173 13.67 10.96 11.78
C TYR A 173 14.75 9.97 11.29
N SER A 174 16.02 10.22 11.63
CA SER A 174 17.13 9.31 11.28
C SER A 174 17.08 8.03 12.12
N ASP A 175 16.75 8.15 13.40
CA ASP A 175 16.66 6.98 14.30
C ASP A 175 15.49 6.10 13.91
N ILE A 176 14.32 6.68 13.62
CA ILE A 176 13.14 5.95 13.10
C ILE A 176 13.51 5.19 11.82
N LYS A 177 14.20 5.85 10.89
CA LYS A 177 14.63 5.20 9.64
C LYS A 177 15.59 4.04 9.90
N LEU A 178 16.57 4.22 10.78
CA LEU A 178 17.57 3.19 11.10
C LEU A 178 16.96 2.04 11.91
N PHE A 179 16.02 2.33 12.81
CA PHE A 179 15.24 1.32 13.49
C PHE A 179 14.52 0.43 12.46
N PHE A 180 13.80 1.03 11.54
CA PHE A 180 13.06 0.25 10.56
C PHE A 180 13.97 -0.52 9.60
N TYR A 181 15.15 0.00 9.28
CA TYR A 181 16.17 -0.79 8.59
C TYR A 181 16.59 -2.03 9.40
N SER A 182 16.76 -1.92 10.73
CA SER A 182 17.07 -3.08 11.56
C SER A 182 15.91 -4.09 11.57
N ALA A 183 14.65 -3.63 11.61
CA ALA A 183 13.47 -4.47 11.49
C ALA A 183 13.42 -5.21 10.14
N ILE A 184 13.78 -4.55 9.03
CA ILE A 184 13.92 -5.18 7.70
C ILE A 184 14.97 -6.31 7.73
N TYR A 185 16.12 -6.11 8.39
CA TYR A 185 17.12 -7.16 8.54
C TYR A 185 16.58 -8.32 9.39
N MET A 186 15.88 -8.04 10.51
CA MET A 186 15.24 -9.05 11.34
C MET A 186 14.24 -9.88 10.53
N PHE A 187 13.39 -9.22 9.75
CA PHE A 187 12.38 -9.87 8.92
C PHE A 187 12.99 -10.72 7.81
N ASN A 188 13.94 -10.17 7.03
CA ASN A 188 14.59 -10.88 5.93
C ASN A 188 15.39 -12.11 6.41
N ASN A 189 15.91 -12.09 7.64
CA ASN A 189 16.59 -13.22 8.26
C ASN A 189 15.63 -14.11 9.07
N LYS A 190 14.31 -13.94 8.95
CA LYS A 190 13.27 -14.76 9.60
C LYS A 190 13.38 -14.78 11.13
N LYS A 191 13.86 -13.69 11.73
CA LYS A 191 13.94 -13.51 13.19
C LYS A 191 12.64 -12.95 13.77
N ILE A 192 11.85 -12.26 12.96
CA ILE A 192 10.51 -11.79 13.25
C ILE A 192 9.56 -12.17 12.11
N ASP A 193 8.29 -12.32 12.41
CA ASP A 193 7.22 -12.57 11.43
C ASP A 193 6.60 -11.26 10.90
N CYS A 194 5.60 -11.40 10.02
CA CYS A 194 4.90 -10.26 9.47
C CYS A 194 4.13 -9.45 10.50
N ASP A 195 3.57 -10.08 11.54
CA ASP A 195 2.77 -9.37 12.53
C ASP A 195 3.66 -8.46 13.39
N VAL A 196 4.84 -8.94 13.82
CA VAL A 196 5.83 -8.13 14.52
C VAL A 196 6.36 -7.01 13.61
N PHE A 197 6.70 -7.33 12.37
CA PHE A 197 7.21 -6.35 11.41
C PHE A 197 6.20 -5.23 11.10
N LEU A 198 4.91 -5.56 10.99
CA LEU A 198 3.85 -4.57 10.80
C LEU A 198 3.58 -3.74 12.08
N THR A 199 3.75 -4.35 13.27
CA THR A 199 3.69 -3.61 14.54
C THR A 199 4.80 -2.55 14.62
N ASP A 200 6.02 -2.89 14.25
CA ASP A 200 7.13 -1.92 14.17
C ASP A 200 6.84 -0.81 13.15
N PHE A 201 6.23 -1.18 12.01
CA PHE A 201 5.79 -0.22 11.01
C PHE A 201 4.75 0.77 11.57
N GLU A 202 3.71 0.28 12.25
CA GLU A 202 2.67 1.14 12.83
C GLU A 202 3.28 2.12 13.84
N GLN A 203 4.12 1.62 14.75
CA GLN A 203 4.78 2.43 15.76
C GLN A 203 5.66 3.54 15.15
N MET A 204 6.48 3.20 14.16
CA MET A 204 7.37 4.16 13.49
C MET A 204 6.60 5.16 12.61
N SER A 205 5.55 4.70 11.96
CA SER A 205 4.65 5.52 11.16
C SER A 205 3.91 6.54 12.04
N ASP A 206 3.41 6.12 13.21
CA ASP A 206 2.72 7.01 14.16
C ASP A 206 3.66 8.09 14.71
N LEU A 207 4.93 7.75 15.01
CA LEU A 207 5.92 8.75 15.40
C LEU A 207 6.19 9.77 14.28
N CYS A 208 6.23 9.34 13.03
CA CYS A 208 6.36 10.25 11.90
C CYS A 208 5.14 11.18 11.81
N ASP A 209 3.92 10.63 11.90
CA ASP A 209 2.68 11.38 11.82
C ASP A 209 2.56 12.41 12.95
N ILE A 210 2.95 12.05 14.19
CA ILE A 210 2.99 12.98 15.34
C ILE A 210 3.91 14.17 15.05
N ASN A 211 5.13 13.91 14.56
CA ASN A 211 6.11 14.97 14.30
C ASN A 211 5.68 15.85 13.10
N ILE A 212 5.09 15.27 12.07
CA ILE A 212 4.54 16.01 10.92
C ILE A 212 3.41 16.94 11.39
N LYS A 213 2.47 16.44 12.18
CA LYS A 213 1.36 17.25 12.74
C LYS A 213 1.85 18.38 13.65
N ALA A 214 2.96 18.14 14.37
CA ALA A 214 3.61 19.16 15.19
C ALA A 214 4.44 20.18 14.38
N GLY A 215 4.52 20.05 13.06
CA GLY A 215 5.32 20.93 12.19
C GLY A 215 6.83 20.73 12.28
N LEU A 216 7.31 19.63 12.91
CA LEU A 216 8.71 19.37 13.16
C LEU A 216 9.35 18.67 11.95
N LYS A 217 10.29 19.36 11.27
CA LYS A 217 11.07 18.78 10.13
C LYS A 217 10.21 17.99 9.15
N VAL A 218 9.06 18.53 8.80
CA VAL A 218 7.97 17.87 8.03
C VAL A 218 8.50 17.09 6.83
N GLU A 219 9.30 17.70 5.96
CA GLU A 219 9.86 17.03 4.78
C GLU A 219 10.67 15.77 5.11
N LYS A 220 11.43 15.79 6.23
CA LYS A 220 12.28 14.66 6.64
C LYS A 220 11.44 13.50 7.15
N PHE A 221 10.45 13.77 8.01
CA PHE A 221 9.54 12.74 8.50
C PHE A 221 8.63 12.19 7.39
N THR A 222 8.17 13.04 6.46
CA THR A 222 7.41 12.59 5.27
C THR A 222 8.25 11.65 4.39
N ALA A 223 9.52 11.96 4.19
CA ALA A 223 10.42 11.08 3.44
C ALA A 223 10.64 9.72 4.13
N VAL A 224 10.74 9.71 5.48
CA VAL A 224 10.82 8.47 6.26
C VAL A 224 9.51 7.69 6.15
N LEU A 225 8.36 8.33 6.31
CA LEU A 225 7.06 7.69 6.19
C LEU A 225 6.87 7.03 4.82
N SER A 226 7.27 7.71 3.74
CA SER A 226 7.27 7.13 2.39
C SER A 226 8.16 5.89 2.26
N PHE A 227 9.33 5.90 2.90
CA PHE A 227 10.21 4.73 2.96
C PHE A 227 9.56 3.56 3.73
N LEU A 228 8.94 3.82 4.88
CA LEU A 228 8.22 2.82 5.68
C LEU A 228 7.14 2.13 4.84
N ASP A 229 6.28 2.92 4.18
CA ASP A 229 5.18 2.42 3.34
C ASP A 229 5.64 1.50 2.21
N GLN A 230 6.75 1.85 1.56
CA GLN A 230 7.32 1.02 0.49
C GLN A 230 7.90 -0.29 1.03
N SER A 231 8.40 -0.28 2.25
CA SER A 231 9.10 -1.42 2.86
C SER A 231 8.16 -2.53 3.33
N ILE A 232 6.89 -2.24 3.63
CA ILE A 232 5.92 -3.22 4.12
C ILE A 232 5.34 -4.13 3.03
N ALA A 233 5.66 -3.87 1.76
CA ALA A 233 5.10 -4.61 0.63
C ALA A 233 5.11 -6.15 0.78
N PRO A 234 6.13 -6.81 1.35
CA PRO A 234 6.13 -8.26 1.54
C PRO A 234 5.06 -8.79 2.50
N CYS A 235 4.68 -8.00 3.52
CA CYS A 235 3.70 -8.36 4.54
C CYS A 235 2.32 -7.74 4.34
N ALA A 236 2.17 -6.83 3.38
CA ALA A 236 0.96 -6.06 3.16
C ALA A 236 -0.07 -6.87 2.35
N SER A 237 -0.81 -7.77 3.01
CA SER A 237 -2.07 -8.29 2.45
C SER A 237 -3.15 -7.20 2.43
N CYS A 238 -4.22 -7.40 1.66
CA CYS A 238 -5.34 -6.46 1.62
C CYS A 238 -5.94 -6.24 3.00
N ASP A 239 -6.22 -7.31 3.73
CA ASP A 239 -6.81 -7.25 5.07
C ASP A 239 -5.92 -6.49 6.06
N LYS A 240 -4.60 -6.72 6.03
CA LYS A 240 -3.65 -6.02 6.90
C LYS A 240 -3.52 -4.54 6.57
N LEU A 241 -3.48 -4.18 5.29
CA LEU A 241 -3.49 -2.77 4.87
C LEU A 241 -4.77 -2.06 5.32
N GLU A 242 -5.91 -2.72 5.19
CA GLU A 242 -7.19 -2.17 5.63
C GLU A 242 -7.26 -2.03 7.15
N GLU A 243 -6.80 -3.02 7.91
CA GLU A 243 -6.73 -2.96 9.38
C GLU A 243 -5.91 -1.75 9.84
N ILE A 244 -4.72 -1.53 9.26
CA ILE A 244 -3.81 -0.44 9.62
C ILE A 244 -4.37 0.92 9.23
N TYR A 245 -4.77 1.05 7.97
CA TYR A 245 -5.11 2.37 7.43
C TYR A 245 -6.55 2.82 7.70
N SER A 246 -7.49 1.89 7.96
CA SER A 246 -8.84 2.28 8.36
C SER A 246 -8.84 3.08 9.66
N LYS A 247 -8.03 2.68 10.64
CA LYS A 247 -7.84 3.41 11.91
C LYS A 247 -7.25 4.81 11.66
N LYS A 248 -6.22 4.91 10.82
CA LYS A 248 -5.56 6.19 10.50
C LYS A 248 -6.48 7.16 9.77
N VAL A 249 -7.20 6.68 8.77
CA VAL A 249 -8.17 7.48 8.02
C VAL A 249 -9.36 7.90 8.90
N ALA A 250 -9.83 7.02 9.79
CA ALA A 250 -10.88 7.35 10.74
C ALA A 250 -10.44 8.41 11.76
N ALA A 251 -9.18 8.38 12.21
CA ALA A 251 -8.61 9.38 13.12
C ALA A 251 -8.36 10.75 12.45
N SER A 252 -8.33 10.83 11.13
CA SER A 252 -8.09 12.06 10.38
C SER A 252 -8.97 12.08 9.11
N PRO A 253 -10.31 12.15 9.25
CA PRO A 253 -11.25 11.95 8.13
C PRO A 253 -11.17 13.03 7.04
N GLU A 254 -10.67 14.22 7.38
CA GLU A 254 -10.50 15.35 6.45
C GLU A 254 -9.11 15.37 5.77
N ASP A 255 -8.21 14.44 6.14
CA ASP A 255 -6.89 14.35 5.52
C ASP A 255 -6.97 13.66 4.14
N MET A 256 -7.22 14.49 3.13
CA MET A 256 -7.31 14.03 1.74
C MET A 256 -5.97 13.55 1.18
N ALA A 257 -4.83 14.01 1.71
CA ALA A 257 -3.52 13.50 1.30
C ALA A 257 -3.34 12.05 1.76
N LEU A 258 -3.67 11.75 3.02
CA LEU A 258 -3.70 10.39 3.55
C LEU A 258 -4.70 9.52 2.79
N THR A 259 -5.92 10.00 2.58
CA THR A 259 -6.98 9.28 1.84
C THR A 259 -6.51 8.86 0.44
N ARG A 260 -5.91 9.78 -0.33
CA ARG A 260 -5.38 9.49 -1.68
C ARG A 260 -4.21 8.54 -1.66
N LYS A 261 -3.30 8.69 -0.69
CA LYS A 261 -2.17 7.78 -0.49
C LYS A 261 -2.65 6.34 -0.27
N VAL A 262 -3.56 6.14 0.67
CA VAL A 262 -4.11 4.82 1.02
C VAL A 262 -4.89 4.23 -0.17
N PHE A 263 -5.71 5.03 -0.82
CA PHE A 263 -6.42 4.64 -2.05
C PHE A 263 -5.45 4.17 -3.14
N GLY A 264 -4.36 4.91 -3.37
CA GLY A 264 -3.32 4.53 -4.34
C GLY A 264 -2.62 3.21 -3.98
N MET A 265 -2.30 2.99 -2.70
CA MET A 265 -1.68 1.75 -2.22
C MET A 265 -2.59 0.54 -2.42
N LEU A 266 -3.85 0.63 -2.01
CA LEU A 266 -4.84 -0.45 -2.19
C LEU A 266 -5.09 -0.73 -3.68
N SER A 267 -5.18 0.30 -4.51
CA SER A 267 -5.33 0.17 -5.96
C SER A 267 -4.14 -0.56 -6.60
N ALA A 268 -2.92 -0.18 -6.25
CA ALA A 268 -1.68 -0.80 -6.75
C ALA A 268 -1.58 -2.29 -6.38
N LYS A 269 -2.08 -2.65 -5.20
CA LYS A 269 -2.16 -4.03 -4.69
C LYS A 269 -3.37 -4.80 -5.21
N LYS A 270 -4.29 -4.17 -5.96
CA LYS A 270 -5.55 -4.73 -6.44
C LYS A 270 -6.52 -5.10 -5.30
N CYS A 271 -6.41 -4.44 -4.15
CA CYS A 271 -7.32 -4.56 -3.02
C CYS A 271 -8.54 -3.66 -3.24
N THR A 272 -9.38 -3.99 -4.23
CA THR A 272 -10.42 -3.07 -4.75
C THR A 272 -11.84 -3.48 -4.38
N ASP A 273 -12.00 -4.57 -3.64
CA ASP A 273 -13.33 -5.18 -3.44
C ASP A 273 -13.92 -4.91 -2.04
N SER A 274 -13.18 -4.25 -1.15
CA SER A 274 -13.63 -3.96 0.21
C SER A 274 -14.48 -2.69 0.31
N ASP A 275 -15.32 -2.63 1.34
CA ASP A 275 -16.10 -1.43 1.65
C ASP A 275 -15.20 -0.24 2.04
N PHE A 276 -14.07 -0.54 2.69
CA PHE A 276 -13.08 0.50 3.02
C PHE A 276 -12.50 1.14 1.76
N TYR A 277 -12.03 0.34 0.80
CA TYR A 277 -11.54 0.86 -0.48
C TYR A 277 -12.57 1.73 -1.19
N LEU A 278 -13.84 1.29 -1.21
CA LEU A 278 -14.91 2.05 -1.85
C LEU A 278 -15.21 3.37 -1.14
N SER A 279 -15.12 3.39 0.18
CA SER A 279 -15.29 4.63 0.95
C SER A 279 -14.20 5.65 0.62
N LEU A 280 -12.95 5.19 0.46
CA LEU A 280 -11.83 6.02 0.02
C LEU A 280 -12.04 6.52 -1.42
N LEU A 281 -12.48 5.62 -2.30
CA LEU A 281 -12.79 5.95 -3.69
C LEU A 281 -13.85 7.04 -3.77
N ASP A 282 -14.95 6.93 -3.01
CA ASP A 282 -16.00 7.94 -2.97
C ASP A 282 -15.47 9.29 -2.48
N LYS A 283 -14.62 9.31 -1.47
CA LYS A 283 -13.96 10.53 -1.00
C LYS A 283 -13.07 11.15 -2.07
N VAL A 284 -12.22 10.35 -2.72
CA VAL A 284 -11.31 10.81 -3.77
C VAL A 284 -12.07 11.37 -4.98
N LEU A 285 -13.19 10.73 -5.38
CA LEU A 285 -13.99 11.15 -6.52
C LEU A 285 -14.82 12.43 -6.25
N ASN A 286 -15.02 12.78 -4.98
CA ASN A 286 -15.80 13.94 -4.56
C ASN A 286 -14.92 15.06 -3.96
N ASP A 287 -13.59 14.96 -4.07
CA ASP A 287 -12.68 16.00 -3.60
C ASP A 287 -12.77 17.26 -4.47
N PRO A 288 -13.29 18.39 -3.98
CA PRO A 288 -13.48 19.60 -4.78
C PRO A 288 -12.15 20.27 -5.15
N ASN A 289 -11.09 20.04 -4.38
CA ASN A 289 -9.78 20.67 -4.58
C ASN A 289 -8.93 19.92 -5.62
N ASN A 290 -9.31 18.69 -5.93
CA ASN A 290 -8.57 17.87 -6.88
C ASN A 290 -9.55 16.92 -7.60
N PRO A 291 -10.26 17.42 -8.61
CA PRO A 291 -11.29 16.67 -9.32
C PRO A 291 -10.71 15.38 -9.94
N PRO A 292 -11.50 14.31 -10.00
CA PRO A 292 -11.04 13.03 -10.51
C PRO A 292 -10.69 13.11 -12.00
N THR A 293 -9.73 12.30 -12.41
CA THR A 293 -9.45 12.09 -13.83
C THR A 293 -10.48 11.13 -14.46
N ASP A 294 -10.53 11.09 -15.79
CA ASP A 294 -11.36 10.12 -16.50
C ASP A 294 -10.98 8.68 -16.14
N LYS A 295 -9.69 8.40 -15.94
CA LYS A 295 -9.19 7.07 -15.50
C LYS A 295 -9.67 6.69 -14.10
N ASP A 296 -9.69 7.64 -13.17
CA ASP A 296 -10.20 7.41 -11.81
C ASP A 296 -11.68 7.03 -11.85
N LEU A 297 -12.47 7.79 -12.61
CA LEU A 297 -13.90 7.51 -12.81
C LEU A 297 -14.15 6.18 -13.52
N ILE A 298 -13.36 5.83 -14.54
CA ILE A 298 -13.47 4.55 -15.26
C ILE A 298 -13.17 3.38 -14.32
N ASN A 299 -12.09 3.46 -13.53
CA ASN A 299 -11.72 2.40 -12.60
C ASN A 299 -12.80 2.19 -11.52
N ALA A 300 -13.32 3.29 -10.98
CA ALA A 300 -14.43 3.27 -10.06
C ALA A 300 -15.70 2.64 -10.64
N ALA A 301 -16.05 3.05 -11.85
CA ALA A 301 -17.21 2.51 -12.56
C ALA A 301 -17.08 1.01 -12.85
N LEU A 302 -15.88 0.53 -13.17
CA LEU A 302 -15.59 -0.89 -13.35
C LEU A 302 -15.76 -1.69 -12.06
N ALA A 303 -15.35 -1.13 -10.92
CA ALA A 303 -15.55 -1.76 -9.61
C ALA A 303 -17.04 -1.88 -9.28
N ASP A 304 -17.83 -0.80 -9.48
CA ASP A 304 -19.29 -0.86 -9.30
C ASP A 304 -19.97 -1.85 -10.24
N TYR A 305 -19.53 -1.87 -11.51
CA TYR A 305 -20.08 -2.81 -12.49
C TYR A 305 -19.87 -4.27 -12.07
N LYS A 306 -18.67 -4.62 -11.58
CA LYS A 306 -18.36 -5.97 -11.09
C LYS A 306 -19.24 -6.38 -9.91
N ARG A 307 -19.61 -5.43 -9.05
CA ARG A 307 -20.50 -5.65 -7.90
C ARG A 307 -21.96 -5.70 -8.25
N GLY A 308 -22.32 -5.36 -9.49
CA GLY A 308 -23.71 -5.29 -9.95
C GLY A 308 -24.40 -3.96 -9.64
N ASP A 309 -23.71 -2.97 -9.08
CA ASP A 309 -24.26 -1.60 -8.92
C ASP A 309 -24.21 -0.86 -10.26
N TYR A 310 -25.07 -1.28 -11.16
CA TYR A 310 -25.16 -0.71 -12.50
C TYR A 310 -25.59 0.77 -12.50
N THR A 311 -26.20 1.25 -11.42
CA THR A 311 -26.64 2.65 -11.31
C THR A 311 -25.45 3.56 -11.08
N LYS A 312 -24.61 3.26 -10.09
CA LYS A 312 -23.37 4.00 -9.84
C LYS A 312 -22.38 3.85 -11.00
N ALA A 313 -22.21 2.62 -11.51
CA ALA A 313 -21.35 2.38 -12.65
C ALA A 313 -21.72 3.26 -13.86
N LYS A 314 -23.02 3.35 -14.19
CA LYS A 314 -23.51 4.20 -15.27
C LYS A 314 -23.19 5.67 -15.06
N ASP A 315 -23.48 6.23 -13.87
CA ASP A 315 -23.20 7.62 -13.53
C ASP A 315 -21.70 7.94 -13.72
N ARG A 316 -20.83 7.10 -13.17
CA ARG A 316 -19.39 7.31 -13.25
C ARG A 316 -18.83 7.19 -14.67
N PHE A 317 -19.31 6.22 -15.48
CA PHE A 317 -18.93 6.14 -16.89
C PHE A 317 -19.41 7.36 -17.68
N GLN A 318 -20.58 7.90 -17.40
CA GLN A 318 -21.08 9.11 -18.02
C GLN A 318 -20.22 10.34 -17.65
N ARG A 319 -19.86 10.48 -16.38
CA ARG A 319 -18.94 11.53 -15.91
C ARG A 319 -17.56 11.40 -16.57
N ALA A 320 -17.03 10.19 -16.64
CA ALA A 320 -15.75 9.92 -17.32
C ALA A 320 -15.81 10.33 -18.80
N LEU A 321 -16.90 9.99 -19.48
CA LEU A 321 -17.10 10.32 -20.90
C LEU A 321 -17.10 11.82 -21.17
N ILE A 322 -17.65 12.62 -20.24
CA ILE A 322 -17.71 14.09 -20.36
C ILE A 322 -16.32 14.71 -20.29
N ILE A 323 -15.45 14.22 -19.41
CA ILE A 323 -14.14 14.81 -19.17
C ILE A 323 -13.01 14.17 -19.98
N SER A 324 -13.25 12.99 -20.57
CA SER A 324 -12.22 12.28 -21.32
C SER A 324 -11.93 12.95 -22.66
N ILE A 325 -10.64 13.14 -22.94
CA ILE A 325 -10.14 13.56 -24.26
C ILE A 325 -9.58 12.39 -25.07
N ASP A 326 -9.33 11.26 -24.43
CA ASP A 326 -8.78 10.04 -25.04
C ASP A 326 -9.90 9.22 -25.66
N ASP A 327 -9.83 8.98 -26.96
CA ASP A 327 -10.82 8.22 -27.71
C ASP A 327 -10.91 6.75 -27.29
N ASN A 328 -9.83 6.14 -26.81
CA ASN A 328 -9.88 4.78 -26.28
C ASN A 328 -10.66 4.73 -24.96
N ASN A 329 -10.49 5.72 -24.08
CA ASN A 329 -11.24 5.85 -22.85
C ASN A 329 -12.73 6.13 -23.14
N LYS A 330 -13.03 7.01 -24.10
CA LYS A 330 -14.42 7.24 -24.55
C LYS A 330 -15.05 5.96 -25.09
N GLN A 331 -14.34 5.23 -25.96
CA GLN A 331 -14.85 3.97 -26.52
C GLN A 331 -15.08 2.93 -25.43
N LYS A 332 -14.22 2.85 -24.44
CA LYS A 332 -14.39 1.99 -23.27
C LYS A 332 -15.65 2.34 -22.47
N CYS A 333 -15.86 3.63 -22.22
CA CYS A 333 -17.08 4.12 -21.54
C CYS A 333 -18.33 3.78 -22.33
N TYR A 334 -18.37 4.02 -23.64
CA TYR A 334 -19.50 3.64 -24.48
C TYR A 334 -19.80 2.17 -24.45
N ASN A 335 -18.78 1.32 -24.54
CA ASN A 335 -18.96 -0.13 -24.47
C ASN A 335 -19.58 -0.56 -23.14
N MET A 336 -19.10 -0.03 -22.01
CA MET A 336 -19.62 -0.38 -20.69
C MET A 336 -21.03 0.16 -20.45
N LEU A 337 -21.32 1.40 -20.88
CA LEU A 337 -22.69 1.97 -20.81
C LEU A 337 -23.67 1.15 -21.65
N TYR A 338 -23.27 0.72 -22.84
CA TYR A 338 -24.04 -0.17 -23.69
C TYR A 338 -24.36 -1.50 -23.00
N ASP A 339 -23.36 -2.13 -22.43
CA ASP A 339 -23.52 -3.42 -21.72
C ASP A 339 -24.45 -3.28 -20.50
N ILE A 340 -24.33 -2.18 -19.74
CA ILE A 340 -25.23 -1.87 -18.62
C ILE A 340 -26.67 -1.72 -19.12
N ALA A 341 -26.88 -0.99 -20.21
CA ALA A 341 -28.20 -0.79 -20.78
C ALA A 341 -28.84 -2.13 -21.24
N LEU A 342 -28.06 -3.00 -21.89
CA LEU A 342 -28.52 -4.34 -22.30
C LEU A 342 -28.88 -5.22 -21.09
N LYS A 343 -28.04 -5.29 -20.08
CA LYS A 343 -28.30 -6.06 -18.85
C LYS A 343 -29.57 -5.61 -18.14
N ARG A 344 -29.89 -4.33 -18.24
CA ARG A 344 -31.11 -3.75 -17.68
C ARG A 344 -32.30 -3.81 -18.63
N LYS A 345 -32.17 -4.46 -19.78
CA LYS A 345 -33.19 -4.56 -20.85
C LYS A 345 -33.66 -3.19 -21.38
N LYS A 346 -32.77 -2.17 -21.32
CA LYS A 346 -33.02 -0.82 -21.83
C LYS A 346 -32.53 -0.72 -23.28
N TYR A 347 -33.14 -1.46 -24.19
CA TYR A 347 -32.67 -1.65 -25.57
C TYR A 347 -32.56 -0.33 -26.37
N LYS A 348 -33.53 0.59 -26.19
CA LYS A 348 -33.49 1.91 -26.84
C LYS A 348 -32.33 2.78 -26.33
N GLU A 349 -32.04 2.68 -25.04
CA GLU A 349 -30.89 3.35 -24.45
C GLU A 349 -29.58 2.75 -25.00
N ALA A 350 -29.48 1.42 -25.10
CA ALA A 350 -28.34 0.74 -25.70
C ALA A 350 -28.13 1.18 -27.17
N TYR A 351 -29.22 1.27 -27.96
CA TYR A 351 -29.16 1.76 -29.33
C TYR A 351 -28.69 3.23 -29.40
N SER A 352 -29.19 4.09 -28.54
CA SER A 352 -28.77 5.50 -28.47
C SER A 352 -27.28 5.63 -28.14
N ILE A 353 -26.80 4.85 -27.14
CA ILE A 353 -25.37 4.82 -26.78
C ILE A 353 -24.54 4.33 -27.97
N ALA A 354 -24.96 3.28 -28.65
CA ALA A 354 -24.28 2.80 -29.85
C ALA A 354 -24.21 3.85 -30.95
N SER A 355 -25.26 4.71 -31.09
CA SER A 355 -25.27 5.80 -32.07
C SER A 355 -24.23 6.88 -31.79
N SER A 356 -23.75 7.00 -30.57
CA SER A 356 -22.72 7.93 -30.14
C SER A 356 -21.30 7.39 -30.23
N MET A 357 -21.13 6.11 -30.60
CA MET A 357 -19.79 5.49 -30.73
C MET A 357 -19.05 6.09 -31.94
N LEU A 358 -17.72 6.17 -31.80
CA LEU A 358 -16.85 6.82 -32.78
C LEU A 358 -16.70 6.01 -34.09
N ASP A 359 -16.71 4.68 -33.98
CA ASP A 359 -16.59 3.76 -35.13
C ASP A 359 -17.97 3.35 -35.60
N ASN A 360 -18.32 3.76 -36.82
CA ASN A 360 -19.62 3.46 -37.43
C ASN A 360 -19.87 1.96 -37.61
N CYS A 361 -18.85 1.16 -37.88
CA CYS A 361 -19.00 -0.30 -38.02
C CYS A 361 -19.34 -0.97 -36.69
N ILE A 362 -18.66 -0.54 -35.62
CA ILE A 362 -18.95 -0.97 -34.24
C ILE A 362 -20.31 -0.44 -33.80
N ALA A 363 -20.64 0.81 -34.09
CA ALA A 363 -21.93 1.40 -33.81
C ALA A 363 -23.07 0.59 -34.42
N ASN A 364 -22.97 0.21 -35.70
CA ASN A 364 -23.99 -0.59 -36.37
C ASN A 364 -24.06 -2.02 -35.86
N GLU A 365 -22.94 -2.64 -35.52
CA GLU A 365 -22.91 -3.92 -34.79
C GLU A 365 -23.71 -3.86 -33.48
N LYS A 366 -23.44 -2.86 -32.66
CA LYS A 366 -24.10 -2.69 -31.37
C LYS A 366 -25.59 -2.35 -31.52
N LYS A 367 -25.95 -1.49 -32.48
CA LYS A 367 -27.37 -1.21 -32.82
C LYS A 367 -28.12 -2.47 -33.20
N SER A 368 -27.55 -3.25 -34.12
CA SER A 368 -28.11 -4.50 -34.57
C SER A 368 -28.38 -5.47 -33.40
N ARG A 369 -27.41 -5.66 -32.52
CA ARG A 369 -27.54 -6.52 -31.31
C ARG A 369 -28.62 -6.00 -30.35
N ALA A 370 -28.69 -4.69 -30.10
CA ALA A 370 -29.72 -4.10 -29.24
C ALA A 370 -31.10 -4.28 -29.78
N ILE A 371 -31.27 -4.13 -31.09
CA ILE A 371 -32.56 -4.38 -31.79
C ILE A 371 -32.94 -5.85 -31.68
N ALA A 372 -32.03 -6.76 -32.05
CA ALA A 372 -32.32 -8.22 -32.00
C ALA A 372 -32.66 -8.68 -30.57
N ALA A 373 -31.94 -8.18 -29.55
CA ALA A 373 -32.20 -8.52 -28.16
C ALA A 373 -33.58 -8.09 -27.65
N SER A 374 -34.19 -7.10 -28.29
CA SER A 374 -35.53 -6.59 -27.96
C SER A 374 -36.67 -7.42 -28.55
N ALA A 375 -36.41 -8.40 -29.41
CA ALA A 375 -37.42 -9.06 -30.20
C ALA A 375 -38.54 -9.71 -29.37
N SER A 376 -38.21 -10.32 -28.22
CA SER A 376 -39.19 -10.93 -27.32
C SER A 376 -40.07 -9.90 -26.59
N ASP A 377 -39.49 -8.73 -26.29
CA ASP A 377 -40.16 -7.67 -25.50
C ASP A 377 -40.93 -6.71 -26.43
N CYS A 378 -40.51 -6.66 -27.70
CA CYS A 378 -41.01 -5.73 -28.73
C CYS A 378 -42.14 -6.33 -29.58
N GLY A 379 -42.14 -7.64 -29.82
CA GLY A 379 -43.12 -8.32 -30.67
C GLY A 379 -44.00 -9.32 -29.92
N THR A 380 -45.31 -9.14 -29.96
CA THR A 380 -46.27 -10.08 -29.36
C THR A 380 -46.62 -11.24 -30.32
N SER A 381 -46.58 -10.99 -31.62
CA SER A 381 -46.82 -11.99 -32.66
C SER A 381 -45.52 -12.49 -33.31
N ALA A 382 -45.56 -13.60 -33.99
CA ALA A 382 -44.43 -14.10 -34.78
C ALA A 382 -44.02 -13.12 -35.88
N LEU A 383 -44.95 -12.44 -36.50
CA LEU A 383 -44.72 -11.42 -37.51
C LEU A 383 -43.95 -10.23 -36.89
N GLU A 384 -44.44 -9.69 -35.78
CA GLU A 384 -43.80 -8.54 -35.14
C GLU A 384 -42.36 -8.86 -34.70
N ARG A 385 -42.10 -10.06 -34.13
CA ARG A 385 -40.75 -10.50 -33.79
C ARG A 385 -39.85 -10.63 -35.04
N SER A 386 -40.42 -11.20 -36.14
CA SER A 386 -39.71 -11.31 -37.41
C SER A 386 -39.30 -9.94 -37.97
N LEU A 387 -40.20 -8.93 -37.90
CA LEU A 387 -39.87 -7.56 -38.30
C LEU A 387 -38.75 -6.93 -37.50
N VAL A 388 -38.67 -7.22 -36.18
CA VAL A 388 -37.54 -6.77 -35.35
C VAL A 388 -36.23 -7.38 -35.85
N TYR A 389 -36.21 -8.68 -36.17
CA TYR A 389 -35.01 -9.30 -36.73
C TYR A 389 -34.68 -8.78 -38.14
N CYS A 390 -35.68 -8.46 -38.99
CA CYS A 390 -35.43 -7.78 -40.28
C CYS A 390 -34.69 -6.47 -40.07
N LEU A 391 -35.14 -5.62 -39.10
CA LEU A 391 -34.46 -4.36 -38.75
C LEU A 391 -33.05 -4.59 -38.21
N ALA A 392 -32.88 -5.61 -37.38
CA ALA A 392 -31.56 -5.96 -36.87
C ALA A 392 -30.59 -6.35 -37.98
N LEU A 393 -31.05 -7.13 -38.97
CA LEU A 393 -30.25 -7.55 -40.11
C LEU A 393 -29.84 -6.38 -41.02
N GLU A 394 -30.68 -5.35 -41.20
CA GLU A 394 -30.29 -4.11 -41.94
C GLU A 394 -29.11 -3.41 -41.30
N TYR A 395 -29.06 -3.33 -39.97
CA TYR A 395 -27.90 -2.79 -39.26
C TYR A 395 -26.70 -3.74 -39.26
N ALA A 396 -26.92 -5.04 -39.27
CA ALA A 396 -25.86 -6.04 -39.40
C ALA A 396 -25.09 -5.90 -40.72
N GLU A 397 -25.83 -5.69 -41.82
CA GLU A 397 -25.22 -5.43 -43.15
C GLU A 397 -24.31 -4.19 -43.16
N LYS A 398 -24.65 -3.16 -42.36
CA LYS A 398 -23.87 -1.92 -42.21
C LYS A 398 -22.72 -2.04 -41.20
N SER A 399 -22.52 -3.20 -40.58
CA SER A 399 -21.53 -3.39 -39.52
C SER A 399 -20.14 -3.78 -40.02
N CYS A 400 -19.88 -3.72 -41.33
CA CYS A 400 -18.58 -4.05 -41.95
C CYS A 400 -18.08 -5.47 -41.57
N GLY A 401 -18.97 -6.44 -41.46
CA GLY A 401 -18.64 -7.82 -41.08
C GLY A 401 -18.29 -8.01 -39.61
N LYS A 402 -18.52 -7.02 -38.73
CA LYS A 402 -18.28 -7.16 -37.28
C LYS A 402 -19.19 -8.19 -36.61
N ILE A 403 -20.34 -8.51 -37.19
CA ILE A 403 -21.23 -9.56 -36.72
C ILE A 403 -20.86 -10.87 -37.38
N GLY A 404 -20.52 -11.87 -36.61
CA GLY A 404 -20.19 -13.21 -37.13
C GLY A 404 -21.37 -13.90 -37.83
N ALA A 405 -21.09 -14.66 -38.90
CA ALA A 405 -22.06 -15.38 -39.71
C ALA A 405 -23.03 -16.24 -38.86
N ALA A 406 -22.58 -16.90 -37.82
CA ALA A 406 -23.44 -17.71 -36.93
C ALA A 406 -24.52 -16.86 -36.27
N THR A 407 -24.25 -15.63 -35.89
CA THR A 407 -25.26 -14.71 -35.29
C THR A 407 -26.26 -14.27 -36.34
N VAL A 408 -25.79 -13.90 -37.54
CA VAL A 408 -26.64 -13.53 -38.69
C VAL A 408 -27.54 -14.67 -39.07
N ASN A 409 -27.01 -15.89 -39.18
CA ASN A 409 -27.80 -17.10 -39.49
C ASN A 409 -28.86 -17.41 -38.40
N SER A 410 -28.53 -17.22 -37.13
CA SER A 410 -29.49 -17.34 -36.03
C SER A 410 -30.68 -16.38 -36.16
N TRP A 411 -30.39 -15.13 -36.48
CA TRP A 411 -31.45 -14.12 -36.70
C TRP A 411 -32.25 -14.39 -37.96
N THR A 412 -31.60 -14.80 -39.04
CA THR A 412 -32.24 -15.22 -40.27
C THR A 412 -33.20 -16.42 -40.01
N GLY A 413 -32.72 -17.39 -39.19
CA GLY A 413 -33.57 -18.53 -38.76
C GLY A 413 -34.80 -18.13 -37.92
N SER A 414 -34.77 -16.92 -37.34
CA SER A 414 -35.89 -16.38 -36.54
C SER A 414 -36.90 -15.59 -37.38
N LEU A 415 -36.65 -15.43 -38.68
CA LEU A 415 -37.61 -14.83 -39.62
C LEU A 415 -38.78 -15.77 -39.89
N LEU A 416 -39.92 -15.23 -40.32
CA LEU A 416 -41.06 -16.01 -40.76
C LEU A 416 -40.70 -16.87 -41.99
N PRO A 417 -41.15 -18.12 -42.06
CA PRO A 417 -41.06 -18.93 -43.26
C PRO A 417 -41.95 -18.35 -44.36
N LYS A 418 -41.52 -18.48 -45.60
CA LYS A 418 -42.26 -17.97 -46.76
C LYS A 418 -43.69 -18.46 -46.83
N LYS A 419 -43.95 -19.71 -46.42
CA LYS A 419 -45.28 -20.30 -46.39
C LYS A 419 -46.25 -19.59 -45.44
N ASP A 420 -45.76 -19.04 -44.34
CA ASP A 420 -46.60 -18.37 -43.34
C ASP A 420 -47.04 -16.98 -43.82
N LEU A 421 -46.30 -16.33 -44.74
CA LEU A 421 -46.71 -15.08 -45.36
C LEU A 421 -47.95 -15.26 -46.22
N ILE A 422 -48.07 -16.38 -46.93
CA ILE A 422 -49.24 -16.68 -47.74
C ILE A 422 -50.47 -16.80 -46.86
N MET A 423 -50.34 -17.43 -45.68
CA MET A 423 -51.47 -17.56 -44.72
C MET A 423 -51.87 -16.23 -44.09
N LEU A 424 -50.96 -15.23 -44.06
CA LEU A 424 -51.20 -13.92 -43.51
C LEU A 424 -51.58 -12.87 -44.57
N ASP A 425 -51.66 -13.28 -45.85
CA ASP A 425 -51.90 -12.43 -47.00
C ASP A 425 -50.89 -11.25 -47.09
N ILE A 426 -49.61 -11.57 -46.85
CA ILE A 426 -48.53 -10.57 -46.83
C ILE A 426 -47.51 -10.88 -47.94
N VAL A 427 -47.10 -9.83 -48.65
CA VAL A 427 -46.10 -9.97 -49.72
C VAL A 427 -44.66 -9.87 -49.15
N ASN A 428 -43.80 -10.84 -49.52
CA ASN A 428 -42.37 -10.74 -49.19
C ASN A 428 -41.73 -9.49 -49.81
N GLY A 429 -40.93 -8.74 -49.03
CA GLY A 429 -40.34 -7.50 -49.46
C GLY A 429 -41.23 -6.23 -49.27
N SER A 430 -42.49 -6.43 -48.83
CA SER A 430 -43.36 -5.29 -48.47
C SER A 430 -42.77 -4.54 -47.24
N GLU A 431 -43.11 -3.26 -47.19
CA GLU A 431 -42.66 -2.40 -46.10
C GLU A 431 -43.59 -2.44 -44.91
N HIS A 432 -43.05 -2.65 -43.72
CA HIS A 432 -43.77 -2.78 -42.46
C HIS A 432 -43.18 -1.94 -41.35
N GLN A 433 -44.05 -1.44 -40.46
CA GLN A 433 -43.64 -0.70 -39.28
C GLN A 433 -43.23 -1.62 -38.13
N VAL A 434 -42.01 -1.39 -37.62
CA VAL A 434 -41.57 -1.94 -36.35
C VAL A 434 -41.94 -0.98 -35.24
N LYS A 435 -43.20 -1.09 -34.75
CA LYS A 435 -43.84 -0.11 -33.86
C LYS A 435 -42.99 0.26 -32.65
N CYS A 436 -42.39 -0.73 -31.98
CA CYS A 436 -41.55 -0.48 -30.79
C CYS A 436 -40.27 0.31 -31.11
N TRP A 437 -39.78 0.27 -32.34
CA TRP A 437 -38.60 1.04 -32.81
C TRP A 437 -38.94 2.29 -33.58
N ASN A 438 -40.25 2.51 -33.90
CA ASN A 438 -40.73 3.56 -34.74
C ASN A 438 -39.93 3.65 -36.07
N ALA A 439 -39.72 2.53 -36.69
CA ALA A 439 -38.91 2.36 -37.89
C ALA A 439 -39.64 1.53 -38.94
N SER A 440 -39.47 1.84 -40.22
CA SER A 440 -39.93 0.99 -41.32
C SER A 440 -38.85 0.02 -41.74
N VAL A 441 -39.25 -1.20 -42.12
CA VAL A 441 -38.34 -2.23 -42.61
C VAL A 441 -38.99 -3.05 -43.71
N LYS A 442 -38.22 -3.51 -44.68
CA LYS A 442 -38.65 -4.47 -45.67
C LYS A 442 -38.70 -5.85 -45.06
N LEU A 443 -39.85 -6.48 -45.10
CA LEU A 443 -40.05 -7.84 -44.63
C LEU A 443 -39.19 -8.83 -45.41
N ARG A 444 -38.42 -9.63 -44.67
CA ARG A 444 -37.60 -10.76 -45.19
C ARG A 444 -38.11 -12.05 -44.62
N THR A 445 -37.95 -13.14 -45.36
CA THR A 445 -38.33 -14.50 -44.94
C THR A 445 -37.07 -15.36 -44.81
N ARG A 446 -37.20 -16.40 -44.00
CA ARG A 446 -36.35 -17.59 -44.14
C ARG A 446 -36.94 -18.48 -45.24
N ASP A 447 -36.10 -19.28 -45.87
CA ASP A 447 -36.49 -20.23 -46.94
C ASP A 447 -37.56 -21.22 -46.51
#